data_a8af02b362b721da7381e5627d802d1a
#
_entry.id   a8af02b362b721da7381e5627d802d1a
#
_cell.length_a   1.000
_cell.length_b   1.000
_cell.length_c   1.000
_cell.angle_alpha   90.00
_cell.angle_beta   90.00
_cell.angle_gamma   90.00
#
_symmetry.space_group_name_H-M   'P 1'
#
loop_
_entity.id
_entity.type
_entity.pdbx_description
1 polymer ?
#
loop_
_entity_poly.entity_id
_entity_poly.type
_entity_poly.pdbx_seq_one_letter_code
_entity_poly.pdbx_strand_id
1 'polypeptide(L)'
;MNTKFFNLILLLAATLMMGSCNKSFSIKANLAGLGNQNVHVALITPTGVQDSYITARENQFEMKGKGDGLMIATIFDSNNRPIAHFILENGDNLEVEGLFNQPYKLKVEGSDLNEDWYRFKNEHASLYEAQDPKQLDRAIENYIAQNGDNTLSTVLLLFDYSKLNNKEKTQQLLAKIDNDAKPEALLKIYQSLNGEPKPRGGTLMSLQFLESKGDFAAFSPTGGKASILYLWTAGATTHSHDIAMLKTLTATHGKAVQVADIYLEPDTATWRATLRADNAGWKHFWAPEGPLNNQLTSLAIESTPLFVVTDSLGKIGYNGGEWQQARAHITQLLK
;
A
#
# COMPACT_ATOMS: atom_id res chain seq x y z
N MET A 1 20.44 64.40 0.99
CA MET A 1 19.38 63.51 1.53
C MET A 1 19.79 62.09 1.16
N ASN A 2 19.98 61.24 2.16
CA ASN A 2 20.93 60.14 2.24
C ASN A 2 20.60 58.91 1.35
N THR A 3 21.47 58.69 0.39
CA THR A 3 21.53 57.44 -0.44
C THR A 3 21.65 56.15 0.40
N LYS A 4 22.08 56.24 1.64
CA LYS A 4 22.15 55.10 2.58
C LYS A 4 20.81 54.60 3.09
N PHE A 5 19.80 55.48 3.12
CA PHE A 5 18.44 55.08 3.56
C PHE A 5 17.67 54.33 2.47
N PHE A 6 17.95 54.60 1.21
CA PHE A 6 17.28 53.95 0.07
C PHE A 6 17.81 52.52 -0.11
N ASN A 7 19.10 52.27 0.16
CA ASN A 7 19.67 50.91 0.11
C ASN A 7 19.22 50.03 1.27
N LEU A 8 18.86 50.60 2.42
CA LEU A 8 18.38 49.80 3.57
C LEU A 8 16.93 49.32 3.38
N ILE A 9 16.10 50.15 2.69
CA ILE A 9 14.71 49.78 2.36
C ILE A 9 14.67 48.72 1.25
N LEU A 10 15.60 48.78 0.29
CA LEU A 10 15.70 47.77 -0.78
C LEU A 10 16.21 46.41 -0.22
N LEU A 11 17.09 46.44 0.79
CA LEU A 11 17.56 45.18 1.45
C LEU A 11 16.48 44.55 2.33
N LEU A 12 15.60 45.38 2.95
CA LEU A 12 14.49 44.86 3.76
C LEU A 12 13.35 44.29 2.90
N ALA A 13 13.16 44.80 1.69
CA ALA A 13 12.18 44.26 0.73
C ALA A 13 12.63 42.95 0.07
N ALA A 14 13.95 42.74 -0.05
CA ALA A 14 14.51 41.48 -0.61
C ALA A 14 14.47 40.31 0.40
N THR A 15 14.45 40.58 1.70
CA THR A 15 14.35 39.53 2.74
C THR A 15 12.94 39.04 3.01
N LEU A 16 11.91 39.74 2.49
CA LEU A 16 10.50 39.34 2.60
C LEU A 16 10.02 38.38 1.51
N MET A 17 10.85 38.10 0.50
CA MET A 17 10.48 37.13 -0.59
C MET A 17 11.08 35.74 -0.45
N MET A 18 11.76 35.42 0.64
CA MET A 18 12.16 34.06 0.96
C MET A 18 11.27 33.41 2.03
N GLY A 19 10.00 33.73 2.05
CA GLY A 19 8.98 32.92 2.65
C GLY A 19 8.79 31.70 1.74
N SER A 20 9.68 30.71 1.85
CA SER A 20 9.41 29.37 1.37
C SER A 20 8.00 29.03 1.84
N CYS A 21 7.05 28.90 0.92
CA CYS A 21 5.69 28.46 1.21
C CYS A 21 5.77 27.07 1.80
N ASN A 22 5.91 26.99 3.11
CA ASN A 22 5.97 25.77 3.90
C ASN A 22 4.53 25.26 4.10
N LYS A 23 3.77 25.15 2.98
CA LYS A 23 2.39 24.71 3.00
C LYS A 23 2.34 23.24 3.44
N SER A 24 1.40 22.92 4.30
CA SER A 24 1.02 21.55 4.65
C SER A 24 -0.33 21.26 4.00
N PHE A 25 -0.65 19.98 3.82
CA PHE A 25 -2.01 19.56 3.51
C PHE A 25 -2.78 19.30 4.80
N SER A 26 -4.12 19.27 4.70
CA SER A 26 -5.00 18.79 5.76
C SER A 26 -6.15 17.96 5.19
N ILE A 27 -6.59 16.98 5.97
CA ILE A 27 -7.83 16.22 5.73
C ILE A 27 -8.67 16.36 6.99
N LYS A 28 -9.88 16.92 6.86
CA LYS A 28 -10.90 16.93 7.90
C LYS A 28 -12.02 16.00 7.47
N ALA A 29 -12.30 14.98 8.25
CA ALA A 29 -13.33 14.01 7.94
C ALA A 29 -14.41 13.98 9.01
N ASN A 30 -15.68 13.94 8.56
CA ASN A 30 -16.85 13.70 9.38
C ASN A 30 -17.65 12.56 8.75
N LEU A 31 -17.44 11.34 9.27
CA LEU A 31 -17.96 10.11 8.67
C LEU A 31 -18.96 9.47 9.63
N ALA A 32 -20.24 9.76 9.44
CA ALA A 32 -21.30 9.22 10.29
C ALA A 32 -21.24 7.69 10.36
N GLY A 33 -21.26 7.14 11.58
CA GLY A 33 -21.10 5.72 11.87
C GLY A 33 -19.65 5.28 12.14
N LEU A 34 -18.65 6.18 12.00
CA LEU A 34 -17.26 5.89 12.35
C LEU A 34 -17.09 5.73 13.88
N GLY A 35 -17.82 6.56 14.66
CA GLY A 35 -17.75 6.53 16.13
C GLY A 35 -16.42 7.03 16.68
N ASN A 36 -15.97 6.39 17.76
CA ASN A 36 -14.73 6.71 18.47
C ASN A 36 -13.72 5.56 18.27
N GLN A 37 -13.23 5.39 17.05
CA GLN A 37 -12.25 4.34 16.76
C GLN A 37 -10.95 4.93 16.23
N ASN A 38 -9.90 4.13 16.24
CA ASN A 38 -8.65 4.49 15.58
C ASN A 38 -8.81 4.31 14.07
N VAL A 39 -8.37 5.32 13.33
CA VAL A 39 -8.18 5.26 11.88
C VAL A 39 -6.68 5.23 11.60
N HIS A 40 -6.29 4.41 10.65
CA HIS A 40 -4.93 4.37 10.12
C HIS A 40 -4.91 5.13 8.79
N VAL A 41 -3.95 6.00 8.60
CA VAL A 41 -3.75 6.73 7.34
C VAL A 41 -2.37 6.40 6.80
N ALA A 42 -2.32 5.74 5.66
CA ALA A 42 -1.10 5.50 4.91
C ALA A 42 -0.93 6.61 3.86
N LEU A 43 0.13 7.39 3.99
CA LEU A 43 0.51 8.42 3.03
C LEU A 43 1.59 7.86 2.10
N ILE A 44 1.21 7.63 0.86
CA ILE A 44 2.07 7.00 -0.15
C ILE A 44 2.68 8.08 -1.03
N THR A 45 4.00 8.06 -1.14
CA THR A 45 4.79 8.97 -1.97
C THR A 45 5.61 8.17 -2.98
N PRO A 46 6.23 8.79 -3.99
CA PRO A 46 7.16 8.10 -4.89
C PRO A 46 8.37 7.46 -4.19
N THR A 47 8.68 7.89 -2.95
CA THR A 47 9.86 7.47 -2.19
C THR A 47 9.55 6.51 -1.04
N GLY A 48 8.27 6.31 -0.70
CA GLY A 48 7.87 5.37 0.36
C GLY A 48 6.52 5.66 0.97
N VAL A 49 6.20 4.94 2.03
CA VAL A 49 4.94 5.05 2.77
C VAL A 49 5.22 5.61 4.16
N GLN A 50 4.36 6.51 4.61
CA GLN A 50 4.34 7.05 5.98
C GLN A 50 3.00 6.71 6.61
N ASP A 51 3.05 6.06 7.76
CA ASP A 51 1.86 5.65 8.49
C ASP A 51 1.55 6.61 9.65
N SER A 52 0.27 6.93 9.82
CA SER A 52 -0.23 7.75 10.91
C SER A 52 -1.48 7.11 11.51
N TYR A 53 -1.58 7.10 12.83
CA TYR A 53 -2.74 6.59 13.57
C TYR A 53 -3.43 7.72 14.30
N ILE A 54 -4.73 7.89 14.06
CA ILE A 54 -5.52 9.01 14.58
C ILE A 54 -6.75 8.44 15.25
N THR A 55 -7.07 8.90 16.45
CA THR A 55 -8.32 8.52 17.12
C THR A 55 -9.43 9.45 16.66
N ALA A 56 -10.40 8.90 15.95
CA ALA A 56 -11.63 9.60 15.63
C ALA A 56 -12.46 9.84 16.91
N ARG A 57 -13.12 10.99 17.01
CA ARG A 57 -14.03 11.35 18.11
C ARG A 57 -15.33 11.83 17.51
N GLU A 58 -16.44 11.25 17.96
CA GLU A 58 -17.78 11.62 17.49
C GLU A 58 -17.90 11.64 15.97
N ASN A 59 -17.34 10.60 15.29
CA ASN A 59 -17.28 10.44 13.85
C ASN A 59 -16.27 11.35 13.12
N GLN A 60 -15.49 12.16 13.84
CA GLN A 60 -14.60 13.16 13.24
C GLN A 60 -13.14 12.87 13.51
N PHE A 61 -12.29 13.18 12.55
CA PHE A 61 -10.85 13.27 12.73
C PHE A 61 -10.23 14.33 11.81
N GLU A 62 -9.07 14.81 12.19
CA GLU A 62 -8.26 15.72 11.38
C GLU A 62 -6.85 15.16 11.25
N MET A 63 -6.30 15.18 10.04
CA MET A 63 -4.91 14.90 9.74
C MET A 63 -4.26 16.11 9.10
N LYS A 64 -3.02 16.40 9.50
CA LYS A 64 -2.16 17.38 8.84
C LYS A 64 -0.83 16.73 8.51
N GLY A 65 -0.29 17.05 7.37
CA GLY A 65 0.99 16.51 6.95
C GLY A 65 1.68 17.34 5.88
N LYS A 66 2.86 16.89 5.51
CA LYS A 66 3.66 17.43 4.42
C LYS A 66 4.28 16.30 3.64
N GLY A 67 4.52 16.54 2.37
CA GLY A 67 5.27 15.62 1.53
C GLY A 67 5.94 16.36 0.38
N ASP A 68 6.73 15.64 -0.39
CA ASP A 68 7.42 16.16 -1.56
C ASP A 68 6.60 15.86 -2.82
N GLY A 69 5.80 16.84 -3.23
CA GLY A 69 4.94 16.76 -4.41
C GLY A 69 3.63 16.01 -4.15
N LEU A 70 3.17 15.31 -5.18
CA LEU A 70 1.90 14.59 -5.16
C LEU A 70 2.01 13.29 -4.35
N MET A 71 1.01 13.03 -3.53
CA MET A 71 0.91 11.90 -2.61
C MET A 71 -0.46 11.25 -2.72
N ILE A 72 -0.57 10.02 -2.23
CA ILE A 72 -1.86 9.34 -2.06
C ILE A 72 -2.06 9.06 -0.58
N ALA A 73 -3.15 9.55 -0.02
CA ALA A 73 -3.58 9.16 1.32
C ALA A 73 -4.64 8.06 1.20
N THR A 74 -4.39 6.94 1.85
CA THR A 74 -5.39 5.88 2.05
C THR A 74 -5.78 5.84 3.51
N ILE A 75 -7.07 5.97 3.78
CA ILE A 75 -7.63 5.92 5.13
C ILE A 75 -8.23 4.54 5.35
N PHE A 76 -7.88 3.92 6.46
CA PHE A 76 -8.34 2.61 6.88
C PHE A 76 -9.11 2.70 8.21
N ASP A 77 -10.09 1.84 8.38
CA ASP A 77 -10.79 1.64 9.66
C ASP A 77 -9.91 0.86 10.67
N SER A 78 -10.43 0.67 11.88
CA SER A 78 -9.79 -0.12 12.93
C SER A 78 -9.60 -1.61 12.58
N ASN A 79 -10.27 -2.10 11.53
CA ASN A 79 -10.11 -3.45 10.99
C ASN A 79 -9.21 -3.48 9.75
N ASN A 80 -8.49 -2.41 9.51
CA ASN A 80 -7.60 -2.22 8.35
C ASN A 80 -8.31 -2.35 6.99
N ARG A 81 -9.61 -1.99 6.93
CA ARG A 81 -10.35 -1.93 5.66
C ARG A 81 -10.27 -0.51 5.11
N PRO A 82 -9.95 -0.35 3.81
CA PRO A 82 -9.88 0.99 3.21
C PRO A 82 -11.26 1.64 3.21
N ILE A 83 -11.32 2.88 3.72
CA ILE A 83 -12.52 3.71 3.76
C ILE A 83 -12.51 4.72 2.60
N ALA A 84 -11.34 5.33 2.35
CA ALA A 84 -11.20 6.39 1.37
C ALA A 84 -9.76 6.48 0.84
N HIS A 85 -9.63 7.01 -0.38
CA HIS A 85 -8.35 7.33 -1.02
C HIS A 85 -8.40 8.76 -1.54
N PHE A 86 -7.34 9.53 -1.34
CA PHE A 86 -7.23 10.90 -1.81
C PHE A 86 -5.89 11.14 -2.47
N ILE A 87 -5.88 11.97 -3.50
CA ILE A 87 -4.66 12.50 -4.10
C ILE A 87 -4.41 13.87 -3.47
N LEU A 88 -3.22 14.08 -2.93
CA LEU A 88 -2.87 15.25 -2.14
C LEU A 88 -1.62 15.94 -2.65
N GLU A 89 -1.63 17.24 -2.55
CA GLU A 89 -0.44 18.08 -2.64
C GLU A 89 -0.34 19.01 -1.42
N ASN A 90 0.84 19.56 -1.18
CA ASN A 90 0.98 20.53 -0.10
C ASN A 90 0.16 21.80 -0.43
N GLY A 91 -0.74 22.14 0.47
CA GLY A 91 -1.69 23.25 0.34
C GLY A 91 -3.14 22.80 0.22
N ASP A 92 -3.39 21.52 -0.07
CA ASP A 92 -4.75 20.97 -0.10
C ASP A 92 -5.36 20.97 1.31
N ASN A 93 -6.65 21.30 1.36
CA ASN A 93 -7.44 21.28 2.58
C ASN A 93 -8.74 20.54 2.29
N LEU A 94 -8.70 19.22 2.40
CA LEU A 94 -9.87 18.39 2.11
C LEU A 94 -10.87 18.40 3.26
N GLU A 95 -12.13 18.59 2.92
CA GLU A 95 -13.27 18.34 3.78
C GLU A 95 -14.03 17.12 3.24
N VAL A 96 -14.23 16.12 4.09
CA VAL A 96 -14.79 14.81 3.71
C VAL A 96 -15.99 14.52 4.59
N GLU A 97 -17.15 14.35 3.98
CA GLU A 97 -18.40 14.07 4.68
C GLU A 97 -19.13 12.86 4.07
N GLY A 98 -19.85 12.13 4.91
CA GLY A 98 -20.71 11.04 4.46
C GLY A 98 -20.92 9.94 5.48
N LEU A 99 -21.31 8.75 4.98
CA LEU A 99 -21.48 7.57 5.80
C LEU A 99 -20.23 6.70 5.72
N PHE A 100 -19.67 6.33 6.87
CA PHE A 100 -18.50 5.46 6.98
C PHE A 100 -18.61 4.15 6.19
N ASN A 101 -19.81 3.56 6.14
CA ASN A 101 -20.05 2.31 5.42
C ASN A 101 -20.47 2.50 3.95
N GLN A 102 -20.39 3.71 3.42
CA GLN A 102 -20.67 4.02 2.00
C GLN A 102 -19.47 4.76 1.35
N PRO A 103 -18.31 4.11 1.21
CA PRO A 103 -17.07 4.75 0.77
C PRO A 103 -17.14 5.38 -0.63
N TYR A 104 -18.06 4.94 -1.47
CA TYR A 104 -18.23 5.45 -2.83
C TYR A 104 -19.21 6.64 -2.91
N LYS A 105 -19.84 7.03 -1.79
CA LYS A 105 -20.84 8.10 -1.69
C LYS A 105 -20.38 9.24 -0.78
N LEU A 106 -19.09 9.37 -0.57
CA LEU A 106 -18.55 10.49 0.21
C LEU A 106 -18.64 11.78 -0.59
N LYS A 107 -18.93 12.88 0.11
CA LYS A 107 -18.75 14.25 -0.40
C LYS A 107 -17.34 14.68 -0.04
N VAL A 108 -16.60 15.14 -1.02
CA VAL A 108 -15.21 15.62 -0.86
C VAL A 108 -15.13 17.00 -1.46
N GLU A 109 -14.56 17.96 -0.72
CA GLU A 109 -14.35 19.34 -1.14
C GLU A 109 -12.91 19.76 -0.83
N GLY A 110 -12.39 20.78 -1.53
CA GLY A 110 -11.07 21.39 -1.31
C GLY A 110 -9.94 20.91 -2.23
N SER A 111 -10.27 20.11 -3.26
CA SER A 111 -9.36 19.75 -4.36
C SER A 111 -10.16 19.30 -5.56
N ASP A 112 -10.08 20.03 -6.68
CA ASP A 112 -10.86 19.75 -7.89
C ASP A 112 -10.74 18.30 -8.34
N LEU A 113 -9.52 17.71 -8.30
CA LEU A 113 -9.28 16.33 -8.70
C LEU A 113 -10.00 15.33 -7.80
N ASN A 114 -9.97 15.55 -6.48
CA ASN A 114 -10.68 14.67 -5.55
C ASN A 114 -12.19 14.85 -5.62
N GLU A 115 -12.68 16.06 -5.82
CA GLU A 115 -14.10 16.36 -6.03
C GLU A 115 -14.63 15.63 -7.27
N ASP A 116 -13.90 15.70 -8.39
CA ASP A 116 -14.24 15.02 -9.63
C ASP A 116 -14.18 13.48 -9.47
N TRP A 117 -13.18 12.97 -8.76
CA TRP A 117 -13.06 11.54 -8.50
C TRP A 117 -14.23 11.01 -7.68
N TYR A 118 -14.59 11.71 -6.60
CA TYR A 118 -15.72 11.30 -5.76
C TYR A 118 -17.07 11.56 -6.41
N ARG A 119 -17.19 12.56 -7.29
CA ARG A 119 -18.38 12.73 -8.13
C ARG A 119 -18.57 11.52 -9.06
N PHE A 120 -17.51 11.08 -9.77
CA PHE A 120 -17.54 9.86 -10.58
C PHE A 120 -17.93 8.62 -9.77
N LYS A 121 -17.31 8.44 -8.58
CA LYS A 121 -17.66 7.33 -7.69
C LYS A 121 -19.13 7.35 -7.25
N ASN A 122 -19.64 8.52 -6.93
CA ASN A 122 -21.02 8.72 -6.51
C ASN A 122 -22.01 8.37 -7.62
N GLU A 123 -21.77 8.85 -8.83
CA GLU A 123 -22.59 8.59 -10.01
C GLU A 123 -22.60 7.09 -10.39
N HIS A 124 -21.52 6.40 -10.08
CA HIS A 124 -21.34 4.97 -10.39
C HIS A 124 -21.33 4.07 -9.14
N ALA A 125 -21.84 4.54 -8.00
CA ALA A 125 -21.74 3.84 -6.72
C ALA A 125 -22.25 2.40 -6.77
N SER A 126 -23.34 2.14 -7.49
CA SER A 126 -23.89 0.80 -7.68
C SER A 126 -22.93 -0.15 -8.43
N LEU A 127 -22.07 0.38 -9.31
CA LEU A 127 -21.07 -0.41 -10.02
C LEU A 127 -19.88 -0.76 -9.13
N TYR A 128 -19.48 0.16 -8.23
CA TYR A 128 -18.46 -0.10 -7.22
C TYR A 128 -18.94 -1.13 -6.18
N GLU A 129 -20.20 -1.08 -5.79
CA GLU A 129 -20.83 -2.01 -4.85
C GLU A 129 -21.12 -3.39 -5.47
N ALA A 130 -21.15 -3.48 -6.80
CA ALA A 130 -21.40 -4.74 -7.51
C ALA A 130 -20.17 -5.66 -7.42
N GLN A 131 -20.41 -6.96 -7.31
CA GLN A 131 -19.32 -7.96 -7.35
C GLN A 131 -18.79 -8.24 -8.76
N ASP A 132 -19.40 -7.69 -9.82
CA ASP A 132 -18.94 -7.77 -11.21
C ASP A 132 -18.27 -6.46 -11.65
N PRO A 133 -16.94 -6.41 -11.72
CA PRO A 133 -16.20 -5.20 -12.10
C PRO A 133 -16.32 -4.84 -13.58
N LYS A 134 -16.88 -5.71 -14.43
CA LYS A 134 -16.89 -5.49 -15.90
C LYS A 134 -17.65 -4.23 -16.32
N GLN A 135 -18.73 -3.88 -15.61
CA GLN A 135 -19.50 -2.68 -15.95
C GLN A 135 -18.77 -1.41 -15.50
N LEU A 136 -18.11 -1.45 -14.35
CA LEU A 136 -17.25 -0.35 -13.89
C LEU A 136 -16.08 -0.13 -14.86
N ASP A 137 -15.41 -1.20 -15.29
CA ASP A 137 -14.33 -1.12 -16.28
C ASP A 137 -14.80 -0.44 -17.57
N ARG A 138 -16.01 -0.78 -18.06
CA ARG A 138 -16.58 -0.13 -19.24
C ARG A 138 -16.87 1.36 -19.02
N ALA A 139 -17.39 1.73 -17.85
CA ALA A 139 -17.63 3.12 -17.51
C ALA A 139 -16.32 3.91 -17.49
N ILE A 140 -15.26 3.36 -16.92
CA ILE A 140 -13.92 3.95 -16.90
C ILE A 140 -13.34 4.05 -18.32
N GLU A 141 -13.43 3.00 -19.13
CA GLU A 141 -12.97 3.01 -20.53
C GLU A 141 -13.68 4.09 -21.36
N ASN A 142 -14.98 4.27 -21.13
CA ASN A 142 -15.77 5.32 -21.79
C ASN A 142 -15.38 6.71 -21.30
N TYR A 143 -15.14 6.89 -20.00
CA TYR A 143 -14.69 8.14 -19.45
C TYR A 143 -13.33 8.57 -20.05
N ILE A 144 -12.36 7.67 -20.08
CA ILE A 144 -11.03 7.89 -20.67
C ILE A 144 -11.16 8.27 -22.16
N ALA A 145 -12.03 7.59 -22.90
CA ALA A 145 -12.22 7.85 -24.32
C ALA A 145 -12.78 9.26 -24.61
N GLN A 146 -13.51 9.85 -23.66
CA GLN A 146 -14.16 11.16 -23.79
C GLN A 146 -13.36 12.29 -23.13
N ASN A 147 -12.49 11.98 -22.16
CA ASN A 147 -11.80 12.94 -21.30
C ASN A 147 -10.29 12.60 -21.20
N GLY A 148 -9.65 12.33 -22.34
CA GLY A 148 -8.23 12.00 -22.37
C GLY A 148 -7.31 13.13 -21.91
N ASP A 149 -7.77 14.36 -21.92
CA ASP A 149 -7.09 15.56 -21.46
C ASP A 149 -7.26 15.83 -19.95
N ASN A 150 -8.08 15.02 -19.25
CA ASN A 150 -8.35 15.20 -17.83
C ASN A 150 -7.53 14.22 -16.97
N THR A 151 -6.87 14.73 -15.93
CA THR A 151 -6.08 13.91 -14.97
C THR A 151 -6.89 12.83 -14.27
N LEU A 152 -8.21 13.01 -14.09
CA LEU A 152 -9.08 11.98 -13.54
C LEU A 152 -9.06 10.69 -14.39
N SER A 153 -8.84 10.79 -15.71
CA SER A 153 -8.67 9.60 -16.57
C SER A 153 -7.49 8.72 -16.12
N THR A 154 -6.38 9.36 -15.73
CA THR A 154 -5.23 8.63 -15.16
C THR A 154 -5.58 8.04 -13.79
N VAL A 155 -6.25 8.78 -12.93
CA VAL A 155 -6.64 8.33 -11.58
C VAL A 155 -7.57 7.10 -11.68
N LEU A 156 -8.62 7.18 -12.47
CA LEU A 156 -9.56 6.08 -12.68
C LEU A 156 -8.87 4.83 -13.24
N LEU A 157 -7.96 5.02 -14.20
CA LEU A 157 -7.21 3.90 -14.76
C LEU A 157 -6.30 3.24 -13.72
N LEU A 158 -5.61 4.02 -12.91
CA LEU A 158 -4.60 3.49 -11.98
C LEU A 158 -5.21 2.92 -10.68
N PHE A 159 -6.34 3.44 -10.21
CA PHE A 159 -6.86 3.10 -8.89
C PHE A 159 -8.22 2.38 -8.89
N ASP A 160 -9.00 2.53 -9.94
CA ASP A 160 -10.36 1.96 -9.99
C ASP A 160 -10.56 0.90 -11.09
N TYR A 161 -9.64 0.81 -12.06
CA TYR A 161 -9.75 -0.13 -13.17
C TYR A 161 -9.29 -1.54 -12.78
N SER A 162 -10.19 -2.53 -12.88
CA SER A 162 -9.92 -3.89 -12.38
C SER A 162 -8.92 -4.69 -13.22
N LYS A 163 -8.73 -4.33 -14.50
CA LYS A 163 -7.88 -5.07 -15.44
C LYS A 163 -6.48 -4.51 -15.58
N LEU A 164 -5.98 -3.81 -14.57
CA LEU A 164 -4.63 -3.24 -14.57
C LEU A 164 -3.53 -4.28 -14.86
N ASN A 165 -3.74 -5.53 -14.46
CA ASN A 165 -2.80 -6.62 -14.75
C ASN A 165 -2.77 -7.03 -16.23
N ASN A 166 -3.70 -6.56 -17.05
CA ASN A 166 -3.63 -6.72 -18.50
C ASN A 166 -2.79 -5.57 -19.09
N LYS A 167 -1.46 -5.80 -19.19
CA LYS A 167 -0.50 -4.81 -19.67
C LYS A 167 -0.86 -4.21 -21.03
N GLU A 168 -1.29 -5.04 -21.96
CA GLU A 168 -1.64 -4.58 -23.31
C GLU A 168 -2.83 -3.61 -23.27
N LYS A 169 -3.89 -3.99 -22.56
CA LYS A 169 -5.08 -3.13 -22.42
C LYS A 169 -4.77 -1.84 -21.66
N THR A 170 -3.99 -1.91 -20.59
CA THR A 170 -3.58 -0.73 -19.81
C THR A 170 -2.74 0.23 -20.66
N GLN A 171 -1.79 -0.28 -21.47
CA GLN A 171 -1.01 0.55 -22.40
C GLN A 171 -1.89 1.21 -23.47
N GLN A 172 -2.88 0.49 -24.02
CA GLN A 172 -3.84 1.05 -24.97
C GLN A 172 -4.66 2.19 -24.35
N LEU A 173 -5.06 2.08 -23.09
CA LEU A 173 -5.80 3.12 -22.38
C LEU A 173 -4.90 4.31 -22.04
N LEU A 174 -3.69 4.06 -21.53
CA LEU A 174 -2.69 5.11 -21.27
C LEU A 174 -2.33 5.90 -22.51
N ALA A 175 -2.30 5.27 -23.68
CA ALA A 175 -2.06 5.94 -24.96
C ALA A 175 -3.19 6.89 -25.40
N LYS A 176 -4.40 6.74 -24.84
CA LYS A 176 -5.55 7.63 -25.09
C LYS A 176 -5.57 8.84 -24.15
N ILE A 177 -4.77 8.84 -23.10
CA ILE A 177 -4.67 9.93 -22.14
C ILE A 177 -3.52 10.84 -22.60
N ASP A 178 -3.74 12.15 -22.60
CA ASP A 178 -2.75 13.15 -22.96
C ASP A 178 -1.60 13.19 -21.95
N ASN A 179 -0.41 13.61 -22.38
CA ASN A 179 0.75 13.61 -21.49
C ASN A 179 0.58 14.53 -20.30
N ASP A 180 -0.06 15.67 -20.48
CA ASP A 180 -0.30 16.64 -19.40
C ASP A 180 -1.33 16.14 -18.38
N ALA A 181 -2.18 15.19 -18.78
CA ALA A 181 -3.14 14.51 -17.92
C ALA A 181 -2.57 13.28 -17.20
N LYS A 182 -1.27 12.97 -17.39
CA LYS A 182 -0.54 11.88 -16.76
C LYS A 182 0.58 12.38 -15.83
N PRO A 183 0.29 12.92 -14.63
CA PRO A 183 1.31 13.37 -13.71
C PRO A 183 2.34 12.26 -13.44
N GLU A 184 3.62 12.57 -13.66
CA GLU A 184 4.72 11.60 -13.49
C GLU A 184 4.76 11.02 -12.07
N ALA A 185 4.40 11.82 -11.07
CA ALA A 185 4.34 11.39 -9.68
C ALA A 185 3.28 10.29 -9.46
N LEU A 186 2.09 10.41 -10.06
CA LEU A 186 1.06 9.35 -10.01
C LEU A 186 1.53 8.06 -10.67
N LEU A 187 2.18 8.17 -11.83
CA LEU A 187 2.73 7.00 -12.52
C LEU A 187 3.83 6.34 -11.70
N LYS A 188 4.70 7.12 -11.04
CA LYS A 188 5.75 6.59 -10.15
C LYS A 188 5.16 5.91 -8.92
N ILE A 189 4.17 6.52 -8.27
CA ILE A 189 3.49 5.90 -7.14
C ILE A 189 2.82 4.61 -7.59
N TYR A 190 2.06 4.65 -8.68
CA TYR A 190 1.45 3.46 -9.24
C TYR A 190 2.49 2.36 -9.53
N GLN A 191 3.62 2.70 -10.16
CA GLN A 191 4.72 1.76 -10.41
C GLN A 191 5.36 1.24 -9.13
N SER A 192 5.42 2.04 -8.05
CA SER A 192 5.93 1.59 -6.76
C SER A 192 4.98 0.62 -6.06
N LEU A 193 3.66 0.81 -6.24
CA LEU A 193 2.61 -0.04 -5.68
C LEU A 193 2.36 -1.31 -6.52
N ASN A 194 2.39 -1.15 -7.86
CA ASN A 194 2.01 -2.20 -8.81
C ASN A 194 3.11 -2.46 -9.85
N GLY A 195 4.30 -1.90 -9.65
CA GLY A 195 5.45 -2.09 -10.53
C GLY A 195 5.71 -3.58 -10.70
N GLU A 196 6.21 -3.98 -11.90
CA GLU A 196 6.78 -5.33 -12.01
C GLU A 196 7.67 -5.52 -10.78
N PRO A 197 7.56 -6.67 -10.10
CA PRO A 197 8.46 -6.96 -8.99
C PRO A 197 9.85 -6.58 -9.47
N LYS A 198 10.46 -5.57 -8.82
CA LYS A 198 11.87 -5.20 -9.10
C LYS A 198 12.59 -6.53 -9.22
N PRO A 199 13.39 -6.76 -10.27
CA PRO A 199 13.94 -8.08 -10.54
C PRO A 199 14.34 -8.67 -9.22
N ARG A 200 13.71 -9.75 -8.86
CA ARG A 200 13.58 -10.41 -7.54
C ARG A 200 14.93 -10.82 -6.93
N GLY A 201 15.89 -9.93 -6.94
CA GLY A 201 17.29 -10.06 -6.60
C GLY A 201 17.79 -8.99 -5.64
N GLY A 202 16.96 -8.50 -4.72
CA GLY A 202 17.40 -7.71 -3.57
C GLY A 202 17.92 -8.61 -2.45
N THR A 203 18.47 -8.00 -1.41
CA THR A 203 18.83 -8.70 -0.16
C THR A 203 17.72 -8.48 0.85
N LEU A 204 17.14 -9.56 1.35
CA LEU A 204 16.21 -9.50 2.46
C LEU A 204 16.99 -9.16 3.73
N MET A 205 16.69 -8.02 4.31
CA MET A 205 17.27 -7.61 5.60
C MET A 205 16.61 -8.36 6.76
N SER A 206 17.19 -8.28 7.93
CA SER A 206 16.55 -8.78 9.14
C SER A 206 15.23 -8.06 9.38
N LEU A 207 14.16 -8.81 9.62
CA LEU A 207 12.82 -8.32 9.89
C LEU A 207 12.51 -8.49 11.36
N GLN A 208 11.77 -7.55 11.96
CA GLN A 208 11.35 -7.62 13.37
C GLN A 208 9.83 -7.52 13.48
N PHE A 209 9.22 -8.56 14.02
CA PHE A 209 7.78 -8.62 14.22
C PHE A 209 7.43 -9.19 15.59
N LEU A 210 6.18 -9.02 15.99
CA LEU A 210 5.63 -9.71 17.14
C LEU A 210 5.58 -11.21 16.84
N GLU A 211 6.24 -12.01 17.67
CA GLU A 211 6.19 -13.47 17.60
C GLU A 211 4.95 -14.01 18.32
N SER A 212 4.52 -15.20 17.97
CA SER A 212 3.37 -15.88 18.58
C SER A 212 3.43 -16.02 20.11
N LYS A 213 4.63 -15.97 20.67
CA LYS A 213 4.89 -15.99 22.12
C LYS A 213 4.64 -14.67 22.84
N GLY A 214 4.43 -13.58 22.10
CA GLY A 214 4.09 -12.27 22.62
C GLY A 214 5.26 -11.28 22.69
N ASP A 215 6.47 -11.67 22.31
CA ASP A 215 7.66 -10.83 22.28
C ASP A 215 8.00 -10.45 20.83
N PHE A 216 8.67 -9.30 20.66
CA PHE A 216 9.27 -8.94 19.37
C PHE A 216 10.51 -9.80 19.14
N ALA A 217 10.56 -10.45 18.00
CA ALA A 217 11.68 -11.27 17.59
C ALA A 217 12.12 -10.98 16.15
N ALA A 218 13.40 -11.21 15.88
CA ALA A 218 13.95 -11.02 14.55
C ALA A 218 13.89 -12.33 13.74
N PHE A 219 13.57 -12.20 12.46
CA PHE A 219 13.90 -13.17 11.43
C PHE A 219 15.12 -12.66 10.68
N SER A 220 16.23 -13.38 10.75
CA SER A 220 17.42 -13.12 9.95
C SER A 220 17.52 -14.17 8.85
N PRO A 221 17.53 -13.77 7.56
CA PRO A 221 17.59 -14.71 6.44
C PRO A 221 18.95 -15.43 6.33
N THR A 222 19.91 -15.11 7.20
CA THR A 222 21.29 -15.67 7.16
C THR A 222 21.49 -16.86 8.11
N GLY A 223 20.41 -17.46 8.61
CA GLY A 223 20.47 -18.51 9.62
C GLY A 223 20.73 -19.95 9.10
N GLY A 224 20.81 -20.15 7.80
CA GLY A 224 21.01 -21.45 7.15
C GLY A 224 21.68 -21.32 5.79
N LYS A 225 21.81 -22.42 5.03
CA LYS A 225 22.23 -22.35 3.60
C LYS A 225 21.15 -21.66 2.75
N ALA A 226 19.89 -21.88 3.09
CA ALA A 226 18.74 -21.21 2.49
C ALA A 226 17.74 -20.81 3.58
N SER A 227 16.99 -19.74 3.33
CA SER A 227 15.85 -19.37 4.18
C SER A 227 14.59 -19.23 3.33
N ILE A 228 13.46 -19.57 3.91
CA ILE A 228 12.15 -19.38 3.31
C ILE A 228 11.24 -18.63 4.29
N LEU A 229 10.70 -17.53 3.81
CA LEU A 229 9.68 -16.76 4.49
C LEU A 229 8.36 -17.00 3.79
N TYR A 230 7.35 -17.46 4.52
CA TYR A 230 6.00 -17.73 4.03
C TYR A 230 5.04 -16.68 4.55
N LEU A 231 4.44 -15.91 3.63
CA LEU A 231 3.49 -14.86 3.98
C LEU A 231 2.08 -15.32 3.60
N TRP A 232 1.13 -15.17 4.54
CA TRP A 232 -0.20 -15.73 4.38
C TRP A 232 -1.30 -14.92 5.06
N THR A 233 -2.55 -15.18 4.63
CA THR A 233 -3.80 -14.65 5.18
C THR A 233 -4.75 -15.80 5.50
N ALA A 234 -5.77 -15.58 6.32
CA ALA A 234 -6.75 -16.62 6.68
C ALA A 234 -7.55 -17.15 5.46
N GLY A 235 -7.68 -16.32 4.41
CA GLY A 235 -8.34 -16.70 3.17
C GLY A 235 -7.50 -17.55 2.21
N ALA A 236 -6.25 -17.85 2.52
CA ALA A 236 -5.37 -18.65 1.67
C ALA A 236 -5.83 -20.11 1.61
N THR A 237 -6.50 -20.51 0.54
CA THR A 237 -7.09 -21.85 0.38
C THR A 237 -6.05 -22.98 0.35
N THR A 238 -4.79 -22.67 0.04
CA THR A 238 -3.68 -23.61 -0.03
C THR A 238 -2.91 -23.72 1.30
N HIS A 239 -3.23 -22.89 2.31
CA HIS A 239 -2.44 -22.77 3.55
C HIS A 239 -2.07 -24.11 4.20
N SER A 240 -3.03 -24.98 4.43
CA SER A 240 -2.77 -26.30 5.07
C SER A 240 -1.83 -27.18 4.23
N HIS A 241 -1.94 -27.11 2.91
CA HIS A 241 -1.05 -27.81 2.00
C HIS A 241 0.37 -27.23 2.06
N ASP A 242 0.48 -25.92 2.05
CA ASP A 242 1.76 -25.19 2.09
C ASP A 242 2.52 -25.47 3.38
N ILE A 243 1.82 -25.47 4.54
CA ILE A 243 2.38 -25.86 5.83
C ILE A 243 2.90 -27.30 5.82
N ALA A 244 2.15 -28.23 5.22
CA ALA A 244 2.61 -29.62 5.11
C ALA A 244 3.88 -29.75 4.27
N MET A 245 3.97 -28.97 3.18
CA MET A 245 5.17 -28.92 2.33
C MET A 245 6.37 -28.31 3.06
N LEU A 246 6.18 -27.23 3.80
CA LEU A 246 7.22 -26.60 4.62
C LEU A 246 7.71 -27.51 5.75
N LYS A 247 6.81 -28.26 6.41
CA LYS A 247 7.19 -29.28 7.39
C LYS A 247 8.04 -30.39 6.79
N THR A 248 7.66 -30.87 5.61
CA THR A 248 8.43 -31.87 4.88
C THR A 248 9.83 -31.34 4.54
N LEU A 249 9.92 -30.09 4.09
CA LEU A 249 11.19 -29.41 3.78
C LEU A 249 12.10 -29.34 5.02
N THR A 250 11.56 -28.88 6.15
CA THR A 250 12.34 -28.77 7.40
C THR A 250 12.75 -30.14 7.95
N ALA A 251 11.89 -31.15 7.86
CA ALA A 251 12.23 -32.52 8.27
C ALA A 251 13.35 -33.12 7.41
N THR A 252 13.36 -32.82 6.10
CA THR A 252 14.36 -33.37 5.17
C THR A 252 15.72 -32.67 5.30
N HIS A 253 15.75 -31.35 5.51
CA HIS A 253 16.99 -30.57 5.43
C HIS A 253 17.46 -30.00 6.78
N GLY A 254 16.66 -30.14 7.84
CA GLY A 254 17.01 -29.72 9.19
C GLY A 254 17.46 -28.27 9.25
N LYS A 255 18.59 -28.01 9.91
CA LYS A 255 19.15 -26.65 10.08
C LYS A 255 19.70 -26.02 8.81
N ALA A 256 19.80 -26.77 7.70
CA ALA A 256 20.26 -26.20 6.45
C ALA A 256 19.23 -25.25 5.82
N VAL A 257 17.94 -25.40 6.15
CA VAL A 257 16.85 -24.52 5.70
C VAL A 257 16.18 -23.91 6.91
N GLN A 258 16.21 -22.59 6.98
CA GLN A 258 15.46 -21.82 7.96
C GLN A 258 14.07 -21.49 7.40
N VAL A 259 13.03 -21.73 8.19
CA VAL A 259 11.65 -21.37 7.84
C VAL A 259 11.12 -20.39 8.88
N ALA A 260 10.33 -19.42 8.42
CA ALA A 260 9.44 -18.59 9.23
C ALA A 260 8.19 -18.27 8.44
N ASP A 261 7.11 -17.91 9.12
CA ASP A 261 5.92 -17.38 8.47
C ASP A 261 5.47 -16.07 9.09
N ILE A 262 4.74 -15.27 8.28
CA ILE A 262 4.14 -14.00 8.68
C ILE A 262 2.66 -14.03 8.32
N TYR A 263 1.82 -13.83 9.32
CA TYR A 263 0.39 -13.59 9.13
C TYR A 263 0.14 -12.11 8.88
N LEU A 264 -0.61 -11.79 7.82
CA LEU A 264 -0.74 -10.44 7.27
C LEU A 264 -2.07 -9.75 7.59
N GLU A 265 -2.87 -10.29 8.48
CA GLU A 265 -4.18 -9.72 8.85
C GLU A 265 -4.23 -9.32 10.33
N PRO A 266 -5.09 -8.35 10.70
CA PRO A 266 -5.15 -7.83 12.06
C PRO A 266 -5.78 -8.79 13.09
N ASP A 267 -6.49 -9.84 12.67
CA ASP A 267 -7.18 -10.77 13.56
C ASP A 267 -6.23 -11.79 14.22
N THR A 268 -5.79 -11.46 15.42
CA THR A 268 -4.92 -12.33 16.22
C THR A 268 -5.61 -13.58 16.74
N ALA A 269 -6.94 -13.62 16.83
CA ALA A 269 -7.68 -14.79 17.30
C ALA A 269 -7.63 -15.89 16.24
N THR A 270 -7.92 -15.56 15.00
CA THR A 270 -7.79 -16.44 13.83
C THR A 270 -6.32 -16.90 13.67
N TRP A 271 -5.36 -15.96 13.72
CA TRP A 271 -3.95 -16.29 13.67
C TRP A 271 -3.55 -17.37 14.69
N ARG A 272 -3.84 -17.14 15.98
CA ARG A 272 -3.50 -18.08 17.05
C ARG A 272 -4.22 -19.42 16.94
N ALA A 273 -5.46 -19.42 16.44
CA ALA A 273 -6.21 -20.65 16.21
C ALA A 273 -5.56 -21.48 15.10
N THR A 274 -5.17 -20.85 14.01
CA THR A 274 -4.48 -21.49 12.88
C THR A 274 -3.13 -22.05 13.31
N LEU A 275 -2.31 -21.29 14.04
CA LEU A 275 -1.01 -21.76 14.53
C LEU A 275 -1.13 -23.01 15.42
N ARG A 276 -2.18 -23.08 16.28
CA ARG A 276 -2.42 -24.30 17.09
C ARG A 276 -2.78 -25.51 16.23
N ALA A 277 -3.55 -25.31 15.16
CA ALA A 277 -3.90 -26.37 14.21
C ALA A 277 -2.69 -26.81 13.39
N ASP A 278 -1.89 -25.87 12.94
CA ASP A 278 -0.67 -26.14 12.16
C ASP A 278 0.40 -26.86 12.96
N ASN A 279 0.57 -26.52 14.21
CA ASN A 279 1.60 -27.12 15.07
C ASN A 279 2.98 -27.20 14.38
N ALA A 280 3.43 -26.10 13.80
CA ALA A 280 4.72 -25.99 13.11
C ALA A 280 5.82 -25.52 14.07
N GLY A 281 7.06 -26.01 13.88
CA GLY A 281 8.16 -25.82 14.81
C GLY A 281 9.07 -24.62 14.52
N TRP A 282 8.71 -23.75 13.60
CA TRP A 282 9.48 -22.53 13.26
C TRP A 282 8.89 -21.27 13.92
N LYS A 283 9.48 -20.11 13.64
CA LYS A 283 8.97 -18.81 14.15
C LYS A 283 7.75 -18.36 13.37
N HIS A 284 6.74 -17.93 14.10
CA HIS A 284 5.48 -17.39 13.58
C HIS A 284 5.35 -15.93 13.95
N PHE A 285 5.25 -15.08 12.94
CA PHE A 285 5.19 -13.64 13.09
C PHE A 285 3.84 -13.06 12.71
N TRP A 286 3.57 -11.88 13.21
CA TRP A 286 2.36 -11.13 12.94
C TRP A 286 2.69 -9.73 12.43
N ALA A 287 2.15 -9.37 11.27
CA ALA A 287 2.22 -8.06 10.66
C ALA A 287 0.81 -7.57 10.34
N PRO A 288 0.12 -6.90 11.28
CA PRO A 288 -1.29 -6.50 11.13
C PRO A 288 -1.53 -5.50 10.00
N GLU A 289 -0.52 -4.72 9.62
CA GLU A 289 -0.57 -3.79 8.51
C GLU A 289 -0.50 -4.51 7.15
N GLY A 290 -0.27 -5.80 7.17
CA GLY A 290 -0.18 -6.64 5.97
C GLY A 290 0.90 -6.18 5.01
N PRO A 291 0.59 -6.15 3.69
CA PRO A 291 1.52 -5.70 2.65
C PRO A 291 2.02 -4.26 2.82
N LEU A 292 1.31 -3.43 3.58
CA LEU A 292 1.67 -2.02 3.84
C LEU A 292 2.69 -1.88 4.97
N ASN A 293 3.01 -2.96 5.70
CA ASN A 293 4.06 -2.90 6.70
C ASN A 293 5.39 -2.46 6.08
N ASN A 294 6.02 -1.44 6.65
CA ASN A 294 7.21 -0.80 6.10
C ASN A 294 8.39 -1.77 5.89
N GLN A 295 8.50 -2.82 6.71
CA GLN A 295 9.54 -3.83 6.57
C GLN A 295 9.25 -4.81 5.41
N LEU A 296 8.00 -4.92 4.95
CA LEU A 296 7.56 -5.85 3.90
C LEU A 296 7.43 -5.19 2.53
N THR A 297 7.48 -3.86 2.44
CA THR A 297 7.29 -3.12 1.17
C THR A 297 8.27 -3.53 0.07
N SER A 298 9.51 -3.89 0.44
CA SER A 298 10.52 -4.37 -0.51
C SER A 298 10.17 -5.73 -1.14
N LEU A 299 9.25 -6.48 -0.55
CA LEU A 299 8.81 -7.78 -1.05
C LEU A 299 7.72 -7.68 -2.12
N ALA A 300 7.13 -6.49 -2.32
CA ALA A 300 6.08 -6.24 -3.32
C ALA A 300 4.99 -7.33 -3.27
N ILE A 301 4.32 -7.45 -2.12
CA ILE A 301 3.30 -8.48 -1.87
C ILE A 301 2.04 -8.14 -2.67
N GLU A 302 1.81 -8.82 -3.77
CA GLU A 302 0.62 -8.64 -4.64
C GLU A 302 -0.52 -9.58 -4.24
N SER A 303 -0.17 -10.74 -3.73
CA SER A 303 -1.14 -11.78 -3.34
C SER A 303 -0.56 -12.71 -2.30
N THR A 304 -1.41 -13.43 -1.59
CA THR A 304 -1.04 -14.52 -0.70
C THR A 304 -1.64 -15.85 -1.20
N PRO A 305 -0.96 -16.97 -0.94
CA PRO A 305 0.32 -17.10 -0.24
C PRO A 305 1.50 -16.55 -1.04
N LEU A 306 2.56 -16.12 -0.34
CA LEU A 306 3.80 -15.68 -0.96
C LEU A 306 4.98 -16.40 -0.31
N PHE A 307 5.89 -16.93 -1.13
CA PHE A 307 7.14 -17.56 -0.68
C PHE A 307 8.32 -16.68 -1.07
N VAL A 308 9.14 -16.28 -0.11
CA VAL A 308 10.39 -15.57 -0.34
C VAL A 308 11.53 -16.49 0.02
N VAL A 309 12.36 -16.86 -0.97
CA VAL A 309 13.52 -17.75 -0.77
C VAL A 309 14.80 -16.94 -0.89
N THR A 310 15.68 -17.08 0.10
CA THR A 310 16.99 -16.41 0.11
C THR A 310 18.12 -17.42 0.28
N ASP A 311 19.31 -17.02 -0.19
CA ASP A 311 20.56 -17.70 0.12
C ASP A 311 21.07 -17.36 1.54
N SER A 312 22.24 -17.89 1.90
CA SER A 312 22.90 -17.64 3.20
C SER A 312 23.33 -16.19 3.45
N LEU A 313 23.32 -15.35 2.43
CA LEU A 313 23.61 -13.91 2.51
C LEU A 313 22.34 -13.06 2.49
N GLY A 314 21.18 -13.70 2.48
CA GLY A 314 19.90 -13.02 2.39
C GLY A 314 19.50 -12.58 0.99
N LYS A 315 20.29 -12.91 -0.06
CA LYS A 315 19.95 -12.56 -1.43
C LYS A 315 18.71 -13.33 -1.88
N ILE A 316 17.68 -12.60 -2.32
CA ILE A 316 16.42 -13.17 -2.77
C ILE A 316 16.63 -13.86 -4.13
N GLY A 317 16.40 -15.17 -4.16
CA GLY A 317 16.42 -15.99 -5.39
C GLY A 317 15.02 -16.23 -5.95
N TYR A 318 14.01 -16.25 -5.07
CA TYR A 318 12.62 -16.40 -5.46
C TYR A 318 11.70 -15.54 -4.58
N ASN A 319 10.70 -14.95 -5.20
CA ASN A 319 9.62 -14.21 -4.52
C ASN A 319 8.34 -14.41 -5.35
N GLY A 320 7.42 -15.23 -4.89
CA GLY A 320 6.20 -15.56 -5.64
C GLY A 320 5.30 -16.57 -4.93
N GLY A 321 4.09 -16.79 -5.48
CA GLY A 321 3.07 -17.65 -4.88
C GLY A 321 3.23 -19.16 -5.16
N GLU A 322 4.13 -19.55 -6.07
CA GLU A 322 4.20 -20.92 -6.56
C GLU A 322 5.19 -21.77 -5.75
N TRP A 323 4.68 -22.71 -4.95
CA TRP A 323 5.50 -23.61 -4.13
C TRP A 323 6.57 -24.37 -4.92
N GLN A 324 6.21 -24.88 -6.12
CA GLN A 324 7.15 -25.68 -6.92
C GLN A 324 8.39 -24.89 -7.34
N GLN A 325 8.21 -23.60 -7.65
CA GLN A 325 9.31 -22.72 -8.00
C GLN A 325 10.15 -22.38 -6.76
N ALA A 326 9.52 -22.07 -5.62
CA ALA A 326 10.22 -21.84 -4.35
C ALA A 326 11.08 -23.05 -3.99
N ARG A 327 10.53 -24.26 -4.06
CA ARG A 327 11.23 -25.52 -3.79
C ARG A 327 12.41 -25.74 -4.75
N ALA A 328 12.25 -25.46 -6.03
CA ALA A 328 13.33 -25.58 -7.02
C ALA A 328 14.53 -24.69 -6.65
N HIS A 329 14.29 -23.44 -6.26
CA HIS A 329 15.33 -22.52 -5.79
C HIS A 329 16.03 -23.01 -4.53
N ILE A 330 15.28 -23.48 -3.52
CA ILE A 330 15.87 -24.06 -2.31
C ILE A 330 16.77 -25.26 -2.67
N THR A 331 16.30 -26.14 -3.55
CA THR A 331 17.08 -27.31 -3.99
C THR A 331 18.41 -26.92 -4.66
N GLN A 332 18.43 -25.81 -5.40
CA GLN A 332 19.67 -25.27 -5.99
C GLN A 332 20.63 -24.75 -4.93
N LEU A 333 20.12 -24.05 -3.90
CA LEU A 333 20.95 -23.50 -2.81
C LEU A 333 21.53 -24.56 -1.89
N LEU A 334 20.94 -25.74 -1.84
CA LEU A 334 21.37 -26.83 -0.97
C LEU A 334 22.39 -27.78 -1.61
N LYS A 335 22.61 -27.68 -2.92
CA LYS A 335 23.66 -28.41 -3.63
C LYS A 335 25.04 -27.84 -3.31
#